data_0ced189c80ab336fcaab573fe4f1474d
#
_entry.id   0ced189c80ab336fcaab573fe4f1474d
#
_cell.length_a   1.000
_cell.length_b   1.000
_cell.length_c   1.000
_cell.angle_alpha   90.00
_cell.angle_beta   90.00
_cell.angle_gamma   90.00
#
_symmetry.space_group_name_H-M   'P 1'
#
loop_
_entity.id
_entity.type
_entity.pdbx_description
1 polymer ?
#
loop_
_entity_poly.entity_id
_entity_poly.type
_entity_poly.pdbx_seq_one_letter_code
_entity_poly.pdbx_strand_id
1 'polypeptide(L)'
;MLIEVERQDDVCVLRLQGRLVTGADPAYLLAKTDEIKSQNCDKVLADLRELLSIGSTGIGFLVGIYTSVTKSPGRRFVLVGPRRRVREVLDLTHLSSVIPVVSDIASGLAALRAEGPAAQSAGEGSSVL
;
A
#
# COMPACT_ATOMS: atom_id res chain seq x y z
N MET A 1 -0.67 17.77 0.88
CA MET A 1 -0.48 16.32 1.03
C MET A 1 0.49 16.05 2.16
N LEU A 2 0.18 15.06 2.96
CA LEU A 2 1.03 14.67 4.08
C LEU A 2 1.14 13.15 4.10
N ILE A 3 2.35 12.64 4.26
CA ILE A 3 2.62 11.21 4.37
C ILE A 3 3.35 10.98 5.68
N GLU A 4 2.77 10.14 6.54
CA GLU A 4 3.37 9.79 7.82
C GLU A 4 3.72 8.32 7.82
N VAL A 5 4.91 8.00 8.33
CA VAL A 5 5.38 6.62 8.45
C VAL A 5 5.52 6.30 9.93
N GLU A 6 4.85 5.26 10.37
CA GLU A 6 4.86 4.83 11.76
C GLU A 6 5.09 3.34 11.84
N ARG A 7 5.98 2.91 12.72
CA ARG A 7 6.23 1.49 12.90
C ARG A 7 5.49 0.97 14.12
N GLN A 8 4.74 -0.12 13.93
CA GLN A 8 4.04 -0.81 15.01
C GLN A 8 4.44 -2.28 14.93
N ASP A 9 5.32 -2.71 15.85
CA ASP A 9 5.89 -4.05 15.85
C ASP A 9 6.61 -4.32 14.52
N ASP A 10 6.18 -5.33 13.77
CA ASP A 10 6.77 -5.67 12.48
C ASP A 10 6.03 -5.05 11.31
N VAL A 11 5.07 -4.15 11.58
CA VAL A 11 4.26 -3.51 10.55
C VAL A 11 4.61 -2.03 10.45
N CYS A 12 4.87 -1.55 9.24
CA CYS A 12 4.96 -0.13 8.96
C CYS A 12 3.60 0.37 8.50
N VAL A 13 3.07 1.38 9.18
CA VAL A 13 1.82 2.01 8.80
C VAL A 13 2.14 3.31 8.09
N LEU A 14 1.67 3.42 6.86
CA LEU A 14 1.88 4.58 6.01
C LEU A 14 0.55 5.30 5.87
N ARG A 15 0.44 6.50 6.44
CA ARG A 15 -0.78 7.29 6.36
C ARG A 15 -0.62 8.37 5.32
N LEU A 16 -1.55 8.38 4.35
CA LEU A 16 -1.56 9.38 3.29
C LEU A 16 -2.77 10.28 3.48
N GLN A 17 -2.54 11.58 3.51
CA GLN A 17 -3.59 12.57 3.74
C GLN A 17 -3.56 13.62 2.63
N GLY A 18 -4.73 14.08 2.23
CA GLY A 18 -4.87 15.14 1.26
C GLY A 18 -4.90 14.63 -0.17
N ARG A 19 -4.19 15.29 -1.05
CA ARG A 19 -4.24 14.98 -2.49
C ARG A 19 -2.85 14.53 -2.98
N LEU A 20 -2.80 13.36 -3.55
CA LEU A 20 -1.56 12.77 -4.07
C LEU A 20 -1.65 12.76 -5.59
N VAL A 21 -1.52 13.95 -6.17
CA VAL A 21 -1.72 14.19 -7.60
C VAL A 21 -0.46 14.73 -8.24
N THR A 22 -0.52 14.97 -9.55
CA THR A 22 0.56 15.59 -10.32
C THR A 22 0.98 16.90 -9.65
N GLY A 23 2.29 17.12 -9.53
CA GLY A 23 2.80 18.32 -8.87
C GLY A 23 3.26 18.10 -7.46
N ALA A 24 3.08 16.89 -6.90
CA ALA A 24 3.67 16.55 -5.61
C ALA A 24 5.18 16.58 -5.74
N ASP A 25 5.85 17.05 -4.69
CA ASP A 25 7.31 17.20 -4.70
C ASP A 25 7.99 15.83 -4.79
N PRO A 26 8.73 15.54 -5.88
CA PRO A 26 9.40 14.26 -6.04
C PRO A 26 10.41 13.97 -4.92
N ALA A 27 11.09 15.00 -4.43
CA ALA A 27 12.06 14.82 -3.34
C ALA A 27 11.37 14.36 -2.06
N TYR A 28 10.19 14.90 -1.78
CA TYR A 28 9.41 14.50 -0.61
C TYR A 28 8.98 13.03 -0.72
N LEU A 29 8.48 12.62 -1.90
CA LEU A 29 8.03 11.25 -2.11
C LEU A 29 9.21 10.28 -2.03
N LEU A 30 10.35 10.63 -2.59
CA LEU A 30 11.55 9.80 -2.53
C LEU A 30 12.02 9.64 -1.10
N ALA A 31 12.02 10.73 -0.33
CA ALA A 31 12.41 10.68 1.08
C ALA A 31 11.51 9.75 1.87
N LYS A 32 10.21 9.76 1.59
CA LYS A 32 9.27 8.86 2.28
C LYS A 32 9.48 7.40 1.87
N THR A 33 9.78 7.15 0.59
CA THR A 33 10.11 5.80 0.14
C THR A 33 11.36 5.29 0.85
N ASP A 34 12.39 6.13 0.93
CA ASP A 34 13.63 5.77 1.63
C ASP A 34 13.39 5.52 3.11
N GLU A 35 12.53 6.31 3.73
CA GLU A 35 12.17 6.12 5.13
C GLU A 35 11.53 4.74 5.37
N ILE A 36 10.62 4.35 4.49
CA ILE A 36 9.97 3.03 4.56
C ILE A 36 10.99 1.92 4.39
N LYS A 37 11.90 2.06 3.42
CA LYS A 37 12.95 1.07 3.19
C LYS A 37 13.86 0.94 4.39
N SER A 38 14.19 2.06 5.04
CA SER A 38 15.09 2.05 6.19
C SER A 38 14.49 1.36 7.41
N GLN A 39 13.15 1.31 7.50
CA GLN A 39 12.47 0.60 8.58
C GLN A 39 12.58 -0.92 8.43
N ASN A 40 12.85 -1.38 7.22
CA ASN A 40 13.03 -2.82 6.93
C ASN A 40 11.87 -3.66 7.46
N CYS A 41 10.64 -3.17 7.26
CA CYS A 41 9.43 -3.88 7.68
C CYS A 41 9.07 -4.97 6.68
N ASP A 42 8.67 -6.13 7.18
CA ASP A 42 8.17 -7.21 6.33
C ASP A 42 6.74 -6.94 5.87
N LYS A 43 6.01 -6.14 6.62
CA LYS A 43 4.60 -5.88 6.37
C LYS A 43 4.38 -4.37 6.35
N VAL A 44 3.74 -3.88 5.29
CA VAL A 44 3.44 -2.46 5.14
C VAL A 44 1.96 -2.28 4.87
N LEU A 45 1.34 -1.38 5.60
CA LEU A 45 -0.07 -1.05 5.47
C LEU A 45 -0.18 0.42 5.08
N ALA A 46 -0.79 0.69 3.93
CA ALA A 46 -1.03 2.06 3.49
C ALA A 46 -2.47 2.45 3.81
N ASP A 47 -2.62 3.37 4.75
CA ASP A 47 -3.93 3.88 5.18
C ASP A 47 -4.34 5.02 4.24
N LEU A 48 -5.32 4.74 3.40
CA LEU A 48 -5.80 5.68 2.38
C LEU A 48 -7.10 6.38 2.78
N ARG A 49 -7.56 6.20 4.02
CA ARG A 49 -8.86 6.73 4.44
C ARG A 49 -8.94 8.25 4.37
N GLU A 50 -7.81 8.93 4.52
CA GLU A 50 -7.75 10.40 4.48
C GLU A 50 -7.21 10.92 3.16
N LEU A 51 -7.00 10.06 2.19
CA LEU A 51 -6.54 10.46 0.86
C LEU A 51 -7.75 10.87 0.03
N LEU A 52 -7.77 12.14 -0.40
CA LEU A 52 -8.91 12.71 -1.10
C LEU A 52 -8.87 12.44 -2.60
N SER A 53 -7.68 12.39 -3.18
CA SER A 53 -7.53 12.10 -4.60
C SER A 53 -6.14 11.56 -4.87
N ILE A 54 -5.99 10.84 -5.97
CA ILE A 54 -4.72 10.27 -6.39
C ILE A 54 -4.61 10.39 -7.90
N GLY A 55 -3.43 10.76 -8.37
CA GLY A 55 -3.13 10.84 -9.80
C GLY A 55 -1.95 9.97 -10.15
N SER A 56 -1.40 10.17 -11.34
CA SER A 56 -0.30 9.33 -11.84
C SER A 56 0.92 9.35 -10.92
N THR A 57 1.24 10.50 -10.33
CA THR A 57 2.36 10.60 -9.38
C THR A 57 2.12 9.73 -8.16
N GLY A 58 0.88 9.74 -7.64
CA GLY A 58 0.54 8.92 -6.48
C GLY A 58 0.53 7.44 -6.80
N ILE A 59 0.03 7.07 -7.97
CA ILE A 59 0.05 5.68 -8.42
C ILE A 59 1.49 5.21 -8.52
N GLY A 60 2.36 6.01 -9.12
CA GLY A 60 3.78 5.68 -9.22
C GLY A 60 4.44 5.50 -7.86
N PHE A 61 4.07 6.35 -6.90
CA PHE A 61 4.58 6.24 -5.53
C PHE A 61 4.15 4.91 -4.88
N LEU A 62 2.88 4.56 -5.00
CA LEU A 62 2.37 3.29 -4.44
C LEU A 62 3.01 2.08 -5.10
N VAL A 63 3.16 2.10 -6.42
CA VAL A 63 3.83 1.02 -7.16
C VAL A 63 5.28 0.89 -6.73
N GLY A 64 5.96 2.02 -6.54
CA GLY A 64 7.35 2.00 -6.08
C GLY A 64 7.50 1.36 -4.71
N ILE A 65 6.60 1.67 -3.79
CA ILE A 65 6.61 1.06 -2.46
C ILE A 65 6.30 -0.43 -2.57
N TYR A 66 5.26 -0.78 -3.32
CA TYR A 66 4.88 -2.17 -3.53
C TYR A 66 6.06 -2.99 -4.05
N THR A 67 6.72 -2.49 -5.08
CA THR A 67 7.87 -3.17 -5.68
C THR A 67 9.00 -3.33 -4.66
N SER A 68 9.29 -2.28 -3.91
CA SER A 68 10.36 -2.31 -2.91
C SER A 68 10.07 -3.28 -1.78
N VAL A 69 8.82 -3.30 -1.30
CA VAL A 69 8.43 -4.16 -0.19
C VAL A 69 8.38 -5.63 -0.61
N THR A 70 7.74 -5.91 -1.75
CA THR A 70 7.50 -7.28 -2.17
C THR A 70 8.68 -7.90 -2.93
N LYS A 71 9.79 -7.18 -3.04
CA LYS A 71 11.00 -7.67 -3.67
C LYS A 71 11.53 -8.93 -2.97
N SER A 72 11.38 -9.00 -1.65
CA SER A 72 11.81 -10.15 -0.87
C SER A 72 10.64 -11.06 -0.56
N PRO A 73 10.83 -12.39 -0.60
CA PRO A 73 9.76 -13.32 -0.28
C PRO A 73 9.20 -13.10 1.13
N GLY A 74 7.91 -13.29 1.30
CA GLY A 74 7.25 -13.17 2.59
C GLY A 74 6.88 -11.76 2.99
N ARG A 75 7.28 -10.75 2.22
CA ARG A 75 6.90 -9.36 2.50
C ARG A 75 5.57 -9.04 1.86
N ARG A 76 4.78 -8.22 2.54
CA ARG A 76 3.41 -7.93 2.12
C ARG A 76 3.12 -6.45 2.19
N PHE A 77 2.25 -6.00 1.30
CA PHE A 77 1.78 -4.61 1.24
C PHE A 77 0.28 -4.63 1.01
N VAL A 78 -0.47 -3.83 1.78
CA VAL A 78 -1.92 -3.78 1.67
C VAL A 78 -2.39 -2.33 1.72
N LEU A 79 -3.46 -2.03 0.96
CA LEU A 79 -4.08 -0.71 0.95
C LEU A 79 -5.37 -0.78 1.76
N VAL A 80 -5.62 0.25 2.58
CA VAL A 80 -6.74 0.26 3.51
C VAL A 80 -7.66 1.45 3.24
N GLY A 81 -8.94 1.16 3.07
CA GLY A 81 -10.02 2.13 3.12
C GLY A 81 -9.99 3.24 2.10
N PRO A 82 -9.60 2.98 0.83
CA PRO A 82 -9.62 4.06 -0.16
C PRO A 82 -11.02 4.60 -0.32
N ARG A 83 -11.13 5.94 -0.38
CA ARG A 83 -12.40 6.58 -0.67
C ARG A 83 -12.80 6.24 -2.10
N ARG A 84 -14.10 6.40 -2.40
CA ARG A 84 -14.63 6.01 -3.69
C ARG A 84 -13.82 6.56 -4.86
N ARG A 85 -13.45 7.83 -4.82
CA ARG A 85 -12.69 8.46 -5.92
C ARG A 85 -11.32 7.82 -6.09
N VAL A 86 -10.65 7.54 -5.00
CA VAL A 86 -9.34 6.89 -5.02
C VAL A 86 -9.50 5.45 -5.50
N ARG A 87 -10.51 4.75 -5.01
CA ARG A 87 -10.78 3.38 -5.41
C ARG A 87 -11.02 3.27 -6.91
N GLU A 88 -11.75 4.23 -7.50
CA GLU A 88 -11.99 4.25 -8.94
C GLU A 88 -10.68 4.31 -9.72
N VAL A 89 -9.73 5.13 -9.26
CA VAL A 89 -8.43 5.23 -9.94
C VAL A 89 -7.63 3.94 -9.78
N LEU A 90 -7.67 3.33 -8.60
CA LEU A 90 -6.99 2.06 -8.38
C LEU A 90 -7.55 0.96 -9.30
N ASP A 91 -8.85 0.95 -9.50
CA ASP A 91 -9.50 -0.03 -10.38
C ASP A 91 -9.16 0.23 -11.84
N LEU A 92 -9.18 1.49 -12.26
CA LEU A 92 -8.88 1.87 -13.65
C LEU A 92 -7.44 1.56 -14.03
N THR A 93 -6.52 1.66 -13.09
CA THR A 93 -5.11 1.36 -13.33
C THR A 93 -4.78 -0.10 -13.06
N HIS A 94 -5.76 -0.90 -12.70
CA HIS A 94 -5.61 -2.32 -12.34
C HIS A 94 -4.71 -2.53 -11.11
N LEU A 95 -4.44 -1.48 -10.36
CA LEU A 95 -3.59 -1.57 -9.18
C LEU A 95 -4.28 -2.38 -8.09
N SER A 96 -5.60 -2.29 -7.99
CA SER A 96 -6.39 -3.07 -7.03
C SER A 96 -6.36 -4.57 -7.32
N SER A 97 -5.97 -4.97 -8.52
CA SER A 97 -5.80 -6.39 -8.87
C SER A 97 -4.42 -6.92 -8.45
N VAL A 98 -3.47 -6.02 -8.23
CA VAL A 98 -2.08 -6.38 -7.89
C VAL A 98 -1.85 -6.25 -6.40
N ILE A 99 -2.33 -5.17 -5.79
CA ILE A 99 -2.14 -4.90 -4.37
C ILE A 99 -3.47 -5.12 -3.66
N PRO A 100 -3.50 -5.96 -2.61
CA PRO A 100 -4.75 -6.19 -1.87
C PRO A 100 -5.31 -4.89 -1.31
N VAL A 101 -6.62 -4.73 -1.43
CA VAL A 101 -7.34 -3.56 -0.91
C VAL A 101 -8.39 -4.06 0.07
N VAL A 102 -8.38 -3.52 1.27
CA VAL A 102 -9.34 -3.89 2.31
C VAL A 102 -10.04 -2.64 2.84
N SER A 103 -11.13 -2.82 3.58
CA SER A 103 -12.00 -1.70 3.96
C SER A 103 -11.55 -0.99 5.23
N ASP A 104 -10.87 -1.66 6.14
CA ASP A 104 -10.50 -1.07 7.43
C ASP A 104 -9.15 -1.59 7.92
N ILE A 105 -8.65 -0.94 8.97
CA ILE A 105 -7.33 -1.25 9.53
C ILE A 105 -7.28 -2.69 10.06
N ALA A 106 -8.31 -3.14 10.75
CA ALA A 106 -8.33 -4.49 11.30
C ALA A 106 -8.21 -5.54 10.19
N SER A 107 -8.94 -5.36 9.09
CA SER A 107 -8.85 -6.24 7.93
C SER A 107 -7.46 -6.17 7.29
N GLY A 108 -6.86 -4.99 7.26
CA GLY A 108 -5.51 -4.81 6.72
C GLY A 108 -4.48 -5.57 7.53
N LEU A 109 -4.54 -5.44 8.85
CA LEU A 109 -3.62 -6.16 9.73
C LEU A 109 -3.80 -7.66 9.61
N ALA A 110 -5.06 -8.13 9.51
CA ALA A 110 -5.35 -9.55 9.32
C ALA A 110 -4.76 -10.05 7.99
N ALA A 111 -4.91 -9.28 6.91
CA ALA A 111 -4.36 -9.65 5.61
C ALA A 111 -2.84 -9.75 5.64
N LEU A 112 -2.19 -8.85 6.35
CA LEU A 112 -0.72 -8.86 6.47
C LEU A 112 -0.22 -10.05 7.28
N ARG A 113 -1.01 -10.50 8.25
CA ARG A 113 -0.63 -11.63 9.09
C ARG A 113 -1.08 -12.97 8.56
N ALA A 114 -1.89 -12.98 7.51
CA ALA A 114 -2.36 -14.23 6.93
C ALA A 114 -1.17 -15.00 6.39
N GLU A 115 -1.10 -16.28 6.79
CA GLU A 115 -0.05 -17.12 6.26
C GLU A 115 -0.43 -17.56 4.88
N GLY A 116 0.32 -17.37 4.20
CA GLY A 116 -0.11 -17.72 3.12
C GLY A 116 -0.05 -18.61 2.35
N PRO A 117 -0.16 -19.36 2.42
CA PRO A 117 -0.22 -19.78 1.21
C PRO A 117 -1.52 -19.41 0.80
N ALA A 118 -1.52 -19.34 1.52
CA ALA A 118 -2.52 -19.11 1.39
C ALA A 118 -2.83 -18.20 0.81
N ALA A 119 -2.43 -18.33 1.03
CA ALA A 119 -2.68 -17.54 0.67
C ALA A 119 -2.54 -17.51 -0.24
N GLN A 120 -2.19 -17.81 -0.22
CA GLN A 120 -2.06 -17.57 -0.94
C GLN A 120 -2.50 -17.86 -1.61
N SER A 121 -2.50 -18.14 -1.42
CA SER A 121 -3.02 -18.07 -2.00
C SER A 121 -3.46 -18.02 -2.49
N ALA A 122 -3.51 -18.44 -2.48
CA ALA A 122 -4.08 -18.16 -2.97
C ALA A 122 -4.20 -18.04 -3.60
N GLY A 123 -4.05 -18.43 -3.50
CA GLY A 123 -4.36 -17.99 -4.15
C GLY A 123 -4.33 -18.17 -4.64
N GLU A 124 -4.15 -18.35 -4.52
CA GLU A 124 -4.23 -18.23 -4.95
C GLU A 124 -4.45 -18.31 -5.43
N GLY A 125 -4.36 -18.75 -5.29
CA GLY A 125 -4.73 -18.53 -5.81
C GLY A 125 -4.85 -18.81 -6.15
N SER A 126 -4.79 -19.04 -6.16
CA SER A 126 -5.05 -19.05 -6.54
C SER A 126 -5.17 -19.35 -6.99
N SER A 127 -5.09 -19.63 -6.95
CA SER A 127 -5.32 -19.60 -7.43
C SER A 127 -5.43 -20.01 -7.91
N VAL A 128 -5.34 -20.37 -7.92
CA VAL A 128 -5.55 -20.44 -8.42
C VAL A 128 -5.73 -20.95 -8.79
N LEU A 129 -5.67 -21.39 -8.83
CA LEU A 129 -5.91 -21.51 -9.22
C LEU A 129 -6.11 -21.60 -9.50
#